data_29eefc4826a01669e97b6588ccc868bb
#
_entry.id   29eefc4826a01669e97b6588ccc868bb
#
_cell.length_a   1.000
_cell.length_b   1.000
_cell.length_c   1.000
_cell.angle_alpha   90.00
_cell.angle_beta   90.00
_cell.angle_gamma   90.00
#
_symmetry.space_group_name_H-M   'P 1'
#
loop_
_entity.id
_entity.type
_entity.pdbx_description
1 polymer ?
#
loop_
_entity_poly.entity_id
_entity_poly.type
_entity_poly.pdbx_seq_one_letter_code
_entity_poly.pdbx_strand_id
1 'polypeptide(L)'
;FEPWTGRETLAGGDRIREYLANVAGKYGLADKIRYGTKVVSADFSTRHGCWNVTVEDDEGRHELTANFLYLAAGYYDYDNPYSPAFAGEDEFAGPVVHPQHWPEDLDYKGKQVAVIGSGATAITVVPNMARDAAKVTMVQRTPTYIRSIPGEDRIGQFLRKILPLRTATRLARAMRVRLGDKMYKTARTKPDMVRERIDNDTRKHLGAHYRAENHTPPYQPWDQRMCFVPDADLFEAIKDGSVEIVTGHIDRFVADGIVMTDGRKVPADIIVKATGLQLTMGGKIALSLDGQAIVANEHFYYKNAMLSGVPNLVHPVPYTNTGSTLRYDLLSDFTCRLLNAMRAKDADIAVPVIPEGTVLVEHDSFTVDAGYVKRSGAALPKSAEADPWRLNHDYLHDRQYMAESPIDDGLLQFRRSGANSRAFDEQLEAAE
;
A
#
# COMPACT_ATOMS: atom_id res chain seq x y z
N PHE A 1 17.67 13.05 -1.89
CA PHE A 1 16.97 11.99 -2.63
C PHE A 1 17.83 11.53 -3.82
N GLU A 2 18.02 10.21 -3.96
CA GLU A 2 18.86 9.63 -5.00
C GLU A 2 18.01 9.33 -6.25
N PRO A 3 18.44 9.77 -7.45
CA PRO A 3 17.70 9.52 -8.68
C PRO A 3 17.67 8.03 -9.04
N TRP A 4 16.49 7.52 -9.43
CA TRP A 4 16.36 6.23 -10.06
C TRP A 4 16.93 6.27 -11.48
N THR A 5 17.86 5.38 -11.79
CA THR A 5 18.53 5.32 -13.11
C THR A 5 18.11 4.12 -13.96
N GLY A 6 17.24 3.26 -13.45
CA GLY A 6 16.68 2.12 -14.18
C GLY A 6 15.99 2.55 -15.48
N ARG A 7 15.92 1.62 -16.43
CA ARG A 7 15.28 1.85 -17.73
C ARG A 7 13.82 1.44 -17.70
N GLU A 8 13.46 0.57 -16.76
CA GLU A 8 12.16 -0.04 -16.64
C GLU A 8 11.12 0.97 -16.12
N THR A 9 9.89 0.90 -16.65
CA THR A 9 8.73 1.65 -16.14
C THR A 9 8.24 1.04 -14.82
N LEU A 10 8.21 -0.30 -14.75
CA LEU A 10 7.95 -1.09 -13.55
C LEU A 10 9.21 -1.93 -13.27
N ALA A 11 9.88 -1.60 -12.18
CA ALA A 11 11.11 -2.30 -11.81
C ALA A 11 10.81 -3.61 -11.07
N GLY A 12 11.60 -4.64 -11.32
CA GLY A 12 11.58 -5.87 -10.54
C GLY A 12 12.05 -5.65 -9.10
N GLY A 13 11.60 -6.54 -8.19
CA GLY A 13 11.90 -6.46 -6.76
C GLY A 13 13.40 -6.42 -6.45
N ASP A 14 14.20 -7.21 -7.17
CA ASP A 14 15.66 -7.24 -7.00
C ASP A 14 16.32 -5.89 -7.29
N ARG A 15 15.86 -5.21 -8.35
CA ARG A 15 16.36 -3.89 -8.71
C ARG A 15 16.00 -2.82 -7.68
N ILE A 16 14.81 -2.93 -7.09
CA ILE A 16 14.37 -2.05 -6.01
C ILE A 16 15.22 -2.30 -4.76
N ARG A 17 15.46 -3.56 -4.41
CA ARG A 17 16.29 -3.94 -3.27
C ARG A 17 17.73 -3.45 -3.43
N GLU A 18 18.33 -3.63 -4.61
CA GLU A 18 19.66 -3.12 -4.96
C GLU A 18 19.72 -1.59 -4.80
N TYR A 19 18.72 -0.88 -5.34
CA TYR A 19 18.63 0.58 -5.22
C TYR A 19 18.59 1.03 -3.76
N LEU A 20 17.77 0.39 -2.92
CA LEU A 20 17.65 0.73 -1.50
C LEU A 20 18.96 0.45 -0.75
N ALA A 21 19.61 -0.68 -1.00
CA ALA A 21 20.91 -1.01 -0.41
C ALA A 21 22.00 0.02 -0.80
N ASN A 22 22.05 0.41 -2.07
CA ASN A 22 22.98 1.42 -2.57
C ASN A 22 22.72 2.80 -1.93
N VAL A 23 21.45 3.17 -1.73
CA VAL A 23 21.08 4.43 -1.04
C VAL A 23 21.50 4.36 0.42
N ALA A 24 21.19 3.25 1.11
CA ALA A 24 21.58 3.07 2.52
C ALA A 24 23.10 3.17 2.71
N GLY A 25 23.88 2.49 1.85
CA GLY A 25 25.34 2.55 1.89
C GLY A 25 25.88 3.95 1.60
N LYS A 26 25.36 4.61 0.55
CA LYS A 26 25.80 5.96 0.15
C LYS A 26 25.62 7.01 1.23
N TYR A 27 24.55 6.91 2.00
CA TYR A 27 24.22 7.87 3.07
C TYR A 27 24.62 7.41 4.47
N GLY A 28 25.38 6.31 4.60
CA GLY A 28 25.84 5.79 5.88
C GLY A 28 24.69 5.38 6.80
N LEU A 29 23.61 4.83 6.22
CA LEU A 29 22.45 4.40 6.98
C LEU A 29 22.52 2.94 7.40
N ALA A 30 23.34 2.12 6.74
CA ALA A 30 23.43 0.68 6.99
C ALA A 30 23.73 0.37 8.47
N ASP A 31 24.69 1.09 9.05
CA ASP A 31 25.10 0.91 10.47
C ASP A 31 24.07 1.44 11.50
N LYS A 32 23.02 2.15 11.00
CA LYS A 32 21.93 2.67 11.84
C LYS A 32 20.70 1.78 11.83
N ILE A 33 20.69 0.75 10.98
CA ILE A 33 19.58 -0.20 10.85
C ILE A 33 19.91 -1.42 11.70
N ARG A 34 19.04 -1.74 12.65
CA ARG A 34 19.10 -2.99 13.41
C ARG A 34 18.30 -4.04 12.69
N TYR A 35 18.97 -4.91 11.94
CA TYR A 35 18.37 -6.05 11.27
C TYR A 35 18.04 -7.16 12.29
N GLY A 36 17.12 -8.07 11.94
CA GLY A 36 16.69 -9.15 12.82
C GLY A 36 15.96 -8.69 14.08
N THR A 37 15.56 -7.41 14.16
CA THR A 37 14.97 -6.80 15.34
C THR A 37 13.52 -6.40 15.06
N LYS A 38 12.57 -7.04 15.72
CA LYS A 38 11.13 -6.77 15.60
C LYS A 38 10.67 -5.85 16.72
N VAL A 39 10.03 -4.75 16.39
CA VAL A 39 9.33 -3.92 17.39
C VAL A 39 8.00 -4.59 17.72
N VAL A 40 7.78 -4.89 18.99
CA VAL A 40 6.59 -5.59 19.52
C VAL A 40 5.57 -4.61 20.05
N SER A 41 6.03 -3.65 20.87
CA SER A 41 5.18 -2.64 21.48
C SER A 41 5.91 -1.33 21.69
N ALA A 42 5.15 -0.25 21.85
CA ALA A 42 5.70 1.04 22.26
C ALA A 42 4.67 1.77 23.14
N ASP A 43 5.11 2.20 24.32
CA ASP A 43 4.32 2.97 25.28
C ASP A 43 4.88 4.37 25.40
N PHE A 44 4.07 5.40 25.14
CA PHE A 44 4.50 6.79 25.33
C PHE A 44 4.28 7.20 26.77
N SER A 45 5.35 7.64 27.43
CA SER A 45 5.26 8.22 28.76
C SER A 45 5.17 9.73 28.70
N THR A 46 4.02 10.30 29.06
CA THR A 46 3.84 11.76 29.16
C THR A 46 4.76 12.37 30.22
N ARG A 47 5.03 11.63 31.30
CA ARG A 47 5.95 12.03 32.37
C ARG A 47 7.37 12.22 31.86
N HIS A 48 7.85 11.34 30.97
CA HIS A 48 9.23 11.36 30.48
C HIS A 48 9.36 11.98 29.08
N GLY A 49 8.25 12.21 28.36
CA GLY A 49 8.23 12.77 27.00
C GLY A 49 8.88 11.84 25.96
N CYS A 50 8.83 10.53 26.17
CA CYS A 50 9.46 9.55 25.29
C CYS A 50 8.66 8.24 25.20
N TRP A 51 8.92 7.50 24.14
CA TRP A 51 8.44 6.14 23.92
C TRP A 51 9.35 5.12 24.61
N ASN A 52 8.77 4.21 25.37
CA ASN A 52 9.40 2.97 25.82
C ASN A 52 9.08 1.90 24.78
N VAL A 53 10.08 1.42 24.06
CA VAL A 53 9.91 0.54 22.91
C VAL A 53 10.43 -0.85 23.25
N THR A 54 9.54 -1.85 23.22
CA THR A 54 9.94 -3.25 23.37
C THR A 54 10.27 -3.83 22.00
N VAL A 55 11.47 -4.34 21.86
CA VAL A 55 11.96 -5.03 20.66
C VAL A 55 12.27 -6.49 20.98
N GLU A 56 12.22 -7.34 19.97
CA GLU A 56 12.52 -8.76 20.05
C GLU A 56 13.50 -9.13 18.93
N ASP A 57 14.57 -9.82 19.28
CA ASP A 57 15.60 -10.36 18.39
C ASP A 57 16.03 -11.76 18.83
N ASP A 58 17.11 -12.29 18.27
CA ASP A 58 17.62 -13.65 18.60
C ASP A 58 18.10 -13.78 20.05
N GLU A 59 18.41 -12.67 20.74
CA GLU A 59 18.82 -12.66 22.14
C GLU A 59 17.61 -12.51 23.10
N GLY A 60 16.42 -12.24 22.57
CA GLY A 60 15.19 -12.12 23.33
C GLY A 60 14.55 -10.73 23.26
N ARG A 61 13.85 -10.35 24.34
CA ARG A 61 13.16 -9.05 24.43
C ARG A 61 13.99 -8.03 25.16
N HIS A 62 14.11 -6.84 24.56
CA HIS A 62 14.86 -5.71 25.09
C HIS A 62 14.00 -4.45 25.09
N GLU A 63 14.29 -3.51 25.97
CA GLU A 63 13.67 -2.21 26.01
C GLU A 63 14.61 -1.13 25.50
N LEU A 64 14.06 -0.24 24.68
CA LEU A 64 14.72 0.95 24.14
C LEU A 64 13.86 2.16 24.45
N THR A 65 14.49 3.34 24.49
CA THR A 65 13.76 4.61 24.55
C THR A 65 13.92 5.39 23.25
N ALA A 66 12.86 6.07 22.82
CA ALA A 66 12.88 6.93 21.64
C ALA A 66 12.05 8.19 21.88
N ASN A 67 12.57 9.35 21.49
CA ASN A 67 11.84 10.60 21.63
C ASN A 67 10.71 10.74 20.60
N PHE A 68 10.80 10.02 19.48
CA PHE A 68 9.85 10.12 18.36
C PHE A 68 9.76 8.78 17.61
N LEU A 69 8.56 8.38 17.22
CA LEU A 69 8.33 7.21 16.38
C LEU A 69 7.87 7.62 14.97
N TYR A 70 8.52 7.04 13.97
CA TYR A 70 8.08 7.07 12.59
C TYR A 70 7.77 5.63 12.14
N LEU A 71 6.49 5.28 12.04
CA LEU A 71 6.06 3.91 11.76
C LEU A 71 6.18 3.58 10.26
N ALA A 72 7.35 3.19 9.80
CA ALA A 72 7.61 2.82 8.41
C ALA A 72 7.36 1.32 8.10
N ALA A 73 6.62 0.61 8.97
CA ALA A 73 6.39 -0.84 8.89
C ALA A 73 5.41 -1.27 7.78
N GLY A 74 4.92 -0.34 6.96
CA GLY A 74 3.94 -0.63 5.92
C GLY A 74 2.51 -0.78 6.48
N TYR A 75 1.62 -1.26 5.63
CA TYR A 75 0.17 -1.32 5.90
C TYR A 75 -0.45 -2.69 5.58
N TYR A 76 0.38 -3.68 5.29
CA TYR A 76 -0.07 -5.06 5.11
C TYR A 76 0.35 -5.95 6.27
N ASP A 77 -0.52 -6.89 6.62
CA ASP A 77 -0.19 -7.97 7.54
C ASP A 77 0.67 -9.00 6.82
N TYR A 78 1.96 -9.06 7.17
CA TYR A 78 2.91 -9.98 6.53
C TYR A 78 2.74 -11.42 7.01
N ASP A 79 2.17 -11.63 8.19
CA ASP A 79 2.00 -12.97 8.77
C ASP A 79 0.72 -13.64 8.28
N ASN A 80 -0.37 -12.83 8.07
CA ASN A 80 -1.70 -13.34 7.77
C ASN A 80 -2.21 -12.77 6.43
N PRO A 81 -1.99 -13.47 5.31
CA PRO A 81 -2.60 -13.11 4.03
C PRO A 81 -4.11 -13.29 4.06
N TYR A 82 -4.82 -12.63 3.16
CA TYR A 82 -6.22 -12.94 2.96
C TYR A 82 -6.34 -14.24 2.14
N SER A 83 -6.56 -15.33 2.85
CA SER A 83 -6.68 -16.68 2.27
C SER A 83 -8.04 -17.28 2.67
N PRO A 84 -9.12 -17.00 1.91
CA PRO A 84 -10.42 -17.61 2.19
C PRO A 84 -10.32 -19.14 2.03
N ALA A 85 -11.03 -19.88 2.89
CA ALA A 85 -11.17 -21.32 2.75
C ALA A 85 -12.13 -21.64 1.59
N PHE A 86 -11.78 -22.64 0.78
CA PHE A 86 -12.64 -23.20 -0.25
C PHE A 86 -13.08 -24.61 0.14
N ALA A 87 -14.31 -24.97 -0.21
CA ALA A 87 -14.77 -26.33 0.00
C ALA A 87 -13.87 -27.34 -0.73
N GLY A 88 -13.52 -28.45 -0.09
CA GLY A 88 -12.64 -29.48 -0.65
C GLY A 88 -11.17 -29.05 -0.82
N GLU A 89 -10.72 -28.00 -0.14
CA GLU A 89 -9.31 -27.55 -0.24
C GLU A 89 -8.34 -28.64 0.23
N ASP A 90 -8.73 -29.45 1.19
CA ASP A 90 -8.03 -30.60 1.72
C ASP A 90 -8.08 -31.86 0.81
N GLU A 91 -8.98 -31.89 -0.16
CA GLU A 91 -9.08 -32.95 -1.17
C GLU A 91 -8.11 -32.73 -2.34
N PHE A 92 -7.58 -31.53 -2.51
CA PHE A 92 -6.66 -31.23 -3.60
C PHE A 92 -5.30 -31.90 -3.38
N ALA A 93 -4.85 -32.70 -4.39
CA ALA A 93 -3.64 -33.51 -4.25
C ALA A 93 -2.33 -32.73 -4.38
N GLY A 94 -2.37 -31.54 -4.98
CA GLY A 94 -1.20 -30.70 -5.22
C GLY A 94 -1.00 -29.62 -4.15
N PRO A 95 0.07 -28.82 -4.25
CA PRO A 95 0.30 -27.71 -3.35
C PRO A 95 -0.70 -26.57 -3.59
N VAL A 96 -1.21 -25.99 -2.48
CA VAL A 96 -1.98 -24.75 -2.45
C VAL A 96 -1.10 -23.68 -1.80
N VAL A 97 -0.73 -22.65 -2.55
CA VAL A 97 0.23 -21.64 -2.09
C VAL A 97 -0.39 -20.23 -2.10
N HIS A 98 0.06 -19.37 -1.19
CA HIS A 98 -0.28 -17.95 -1.23
C HIS A 98 0.96 -17.14 -1.62
N PRO A 99 0.88 -16.18 -2.58
CA PRO A 99 2.04 -15.43 -3.07
C PRO A 99 2.82 -14.64 -2.00
N GLN A 100 2.19 -14.31 -0.87
CA GLN A 100 2.87 -13.66 0.25
C GLN A 100 3.82 -14.61 0.99
N HIS A 101 3.54 -15.91 0.96
CA HIS A 101 4.36 -16.97 1.55
C HIS A 101 4.79 -17.96 0.44
N TRP A 102 5.48 -17.42 -0.56
CA TRP A 102 5.93 -18.20 -1.71
C TRP A 102 7.02 -19.18 -1.31
N PRO A 103 6.83 -20.50 -1.52
CA PRO A 103 7.90 -21.48 -1.31
C PRO A 103 9.01 -21.27 -2.33
N GLU A 104 10.27 -21.14 -1.86
CA GLU A 104 11.41 -20.89 -2.75
C GLU A 104 11.71 -22.06 -3.68
N ASP A 105 11.34 -23.29 -3.27
CA ASP A 105 11.55 -24.57 -3.98
C ASP A 105 10.34 -25.02 -4.78
N LEU A 106 9.31 -24.18 -4.97
CA LEU A 106 8.11 -24.55 -5.72
C LEU A 106 8.44 -24.83 -7.19
N ASP A 107 8.45 -26.11 -7.56
CA ASP A 107 8.61 -26.53 -8.95
C ASP A 107 7.26 -26.50 -9.68
N TYR A 108 7.08 -25.52 -10.57
CA TYR A 108 5.91 -25.39 -11.44
C TYR A 108 6.23 -25.59 -12.93
N LYS A 109 7.48 -25.93 -13.26
CA LYS A 109 7.90 -26.15 -14.65
C LYS A 109 7.13 -27.31 -15.28
N GLY A 110 6.51 -27.04 -16.43
CA GLY A 110 5.70 -28.02 -17.16
C GLY A 110 4.42 -28.46 -16.44
N LYS A 111 3.99 -27.75 -15.38
CA LYS A 111 2.77 -28.02 -14.62
C LYS A 111 1.59 -27.18 -15.10
N GLN A 112 0.38 -27.65 -14.84
CA GLN A 112 -0.85 -26.87 -14.95
C GLN A 112 -1.06 -26.08 -13.65
N VAL A 113 -1.15 -24.75 -13.74
CA VAL A 113 -1.28 -23.88 -12.58
C VAL A 113 -2.60 -23.13 -12.63
N ALA A 114 -3.41 -23.20 -11.58
CA ALA A 114 -4.57 -22.35 -11.39
C ALA A 114 -4.23 -21.19 -10.45
N VAL A 115 -4.38 -19.95 -10.91
CA VAL A 115 -4.15 -18.74 -10.10
C VAL A 115 -5.49 -18.09 -9.79
N ILE A 116 -5.89 -18.09 -8.52
CA ILE A 116 -7.16 -17.54 -8.05
C ILE A 116 -7.01 -16.06 -7.73
N GLY A 117 -7.64 -15.21 -8.53
CA GLY A 117 -7.63 -13.75 -8.37
C GLY A 117 -7.42 -13.02 -9.70
N SER A 118 -7.71 -11.72 -9.70
CA SER A 118 -7.51 -10.82 -10.86
C SER A 118 -6.87 -9.48 -10.45
N GLY A 119 -6.39 -9.37 -9.20
CA GLY A 119 -5.73 -8.16 -8.70
C GLY A 119 -4.27 -8.05 -9.13
N ALA A 120 -3.57 -7.04 -8.62
CA ALA A 120 -2.18 -6.75 -8.98
C ALA A 120 -1.24 -7.96 -8.84
N THR A 121 -1.42 -8.79 -7.80
CA THR A 121 -0.63 -10.01 -7.61
C THR A 121 -0.87 -11.02 -8.73
N ALA A 122 -2.13 -11.33 -9.03
CA ALA A 122 -2.48 -12.30 -10.05
C ALA A 122 -1.95 -11.90 -11.43
N ILE A 123 -2.19 -10.65 -11.86
CA ILE A 123 -1.75 -10.17 -13.19
C ILE A 123 -0.22 -10.10 -13.34
N THR A 124 0.52 -10.11 -12.21
CA THR A 124 1.99 -10.19 -12.22
C THR A 124 2.47 -11.65 -12.21
N VAL A 125 1.87 -12.49 -11.36
CA VAL A 125 2.27 -13.91 -11.23
C VAL A 125 1.95 -14.70 -12.49
N VAL A 126 0.75 -14.51 -13.06
CA VAL A 126 0.25 -15.29 -14.21
C VAL A 126 1.19 -15.26 -15.42
N PRO A 127 1.56 -14.10 -15.99
CA PRO A 127 2.46 -14.09 -17.16
C PRO A 127 3.88 -14.53 -16.83
N ASN A 128 4.33 -14.36 -15.58
CA ASN A 128 5.65 -14.84 -15.17
C ASN A 128 5.70 -16.37 -15.05
N MET A 129 4.68 -16.99 -14.44
CA MET A 129 4.60 -18.46 -14.37
C MET A 129 4.39 -19.11 -15.75
N ALA A 130 3.65 -18.44 -16.63
CA ALA A 130 3.36 -18.94 -17.98
C ALA A 130 4.61 -19.16 -18.85
N ARG A 131 5.76 -18.61 -18.46
CA ARG A 131 7.03 -18.81 -19.18
C ARG A 131 7.58 -20.23 -19.04
N ASP A 132 7.30 -20.89 -17.90
CA ASP A 132 7.87 -22.19 -17.55
C ASP A 132 6.79 -23.26 -17.29
N ALA A 133 5.59 -22.86 -16.90
CA ALA A 133 4.44 -23.76 -16.72
C ALA A 133 3.95 -24.33 -18.05
N ALA A 134 3.32 -25.49 -18.03
CA ALA A 134 2.65 -26.05 -19.21
C ALA A 134 1.43 -25.19 -19.62
N LYS A 135 0.70 -24.71 -18.63
CA LYS A 135 -0.45 -23.81 -18.80
C LYS A 135 -0.76 -23.10 -17.47
N VAL A 136 -1.15 -21.83 -17.55
CA VAL A 136 -1.66 -21.09 -16.39
C VAL A 136 -3.11 -20.70 -16.64
N THR A 137 -4.01 -21.05 -15.72
CA THR A 137 -5.41 -20.62 -15.75
C THR A 137 -5.65 -19.59 -14.65
N MET A 138 -5.96 -18.36 -15.04
CA MET A 138 -6.37 -17.32 -14.12
C MET A 138 -7.86 -17.45 -13.80
N VAL A 139 -8.20 -17.84 -12.58
CA VAL A 139 -9.58 -18.00 -12.10
C VAL A 139 -9.99 -16.75 -11.37
N GLN A 140 -10.97 -16.02 -11.91
CA GLN A 140 -11.42 -14.75 -11.33
C GLN A 140 -12.93 -14.75 -11.09
N ARG A 141 -13.36 -14.15 -9.98
CA ARG A 141 -14.78 -13.95 -9.68
C ARG A 141 -15.39 -12.86 -10.58
N THR A 142 -14.66 -11.79 -10.76
CA THR A 142 -15.01 -10.64 -11.60
C THR A 142 -13.77 -10.12 -12.31
N PRO A 143 -13.86 -9.63 -13.56
CA PRO A 143 -12.74 -8.99 -14.23
C PRO A 143 -12.22 -7.76 -13.50
N THR A 144 -10.98 -7.40 -13.81
CA THR A 144 -10.31 -6.18 -13.33
C THR A 144 -9.92 -5.32 -14.53
N TYR A 145 -9.93 -3.99 -14.37
CA TYR A 145 -9.37 -3.11 -15.40
C TYR A 145 -7.87 -3.28 -15.49
N ILE A 146 -7.42 -3.82 -16.62
CA ILE A 146 -6.00 -4.06 -16.93
C ILE A 146 -5.61 -3.17 -18.11
N ARG A 147 -4.48 -2.50 -18.00
CA ARG A 147 -3.98 -1.62 -19.04
C ARG A 147 -2.52 -1.92 -19.33
N SER A 148 -2.19 -2.05 -20.62
CA SER A 148 -0.80 -2.14 -21.06
C SER A 148 -0.10 -0.78 -20.95
N ILE A 149 1.14 -0.81 -20.48
CA ILE A 149 2.04 0.33 -20.47
C ILE A 149 3.40 -0.07 -21.04
N PRO A 150 4.16 0.87 -21.66
CA PRO A 150 5.51 0.54 -22.10
C PRO A 150 6.40 0.02 -20.94
N GLY A 151 7.08 -1.08 -21.15
CA GLY A 151 8.00 -1.66 -20.17
C GLY A 151 9.22 -0.77 -19.91
N GLU A 152 9.63 0.03 -20.91
CA GLU A 152 10.72 0.99 -20.78
C GLU A 152 10.25 2.43 -20.64
N ASP A 153 10.90 3.16 -19.75
CA ASP A 153 10.76 4.60 -19.57
C ASP A 153 11.49 5.41 -20.65
N ARG A 154 10.96 5.42 -21.87
CA ARG A 154 11.57 6.13 -23.01
C ARG A 154 11.70 7.63 -22.78
N ILE A 155 10.71 8.25 -22.10
CA ILE A 155 10.73 9.69 -21.80
C ILE A 155 11.84 10.02 -20.81
N GLY A 156 11.92 9.30 -19.70
CA GLY A 156 13.00 9.49 -18.72
C GLY A 156 14.37 9.21 -19.29
N GLN A 157 14.51 8.18 -20.12
CA GLN A 157 15.77 7.88 -20.84
C GLN A 157 16.16 9.04 -21.77
N PHE A 158 15.23 9.58 -22.56
CA PHE A 158 15.49 10.73 -23.43
C PHE A 158 15.91 11.96 -22.63
N LEU A 159 15.18 12.30 -21.58
CA LEU A 159 15.54 13.45 -20.73
C LEU A 159 16.92 13.32 -20.09
N ARG A 160 17.32 12.12 -19.67
CA ARG A 160 18.64 11.84 -19.13
C ARG A 160 19.79 11.98 -20.15
N LYS A 161 19.48 11.91 -21.45
CA LYS A 161 20.50 12.15 -22.51
C LYS A 161 20.78 13.63 -22.74
N ILE A 162 19.84 14.51 -22.44
CA ILE A 162 19.91 15.93 -22.77
C ILE A 162 19.99 16.86 -21.56
N LEU A 163 19.70 16.36 -20.36
CA LEU A 163 19.67 17.15 -19.12
C LEU A 163 20.50 16.48 -18.03
N PRO A 164 21.05 17.25 -17.08
CA PRO A 164 21.67 16.70 -15.88
C PRO A 164 20.72 15.74 -15.16
N LEU A 165 21.25 14.63 -14.63
CA LEU A 165 20.48 13.52 -14.07
C LEU A 165 19.37 13.95 -13.09
N ARG A 166 19.70 14.81 -12.12
CA ARG A 166 18.72 15.30 -11.13
C ARG A 166 17.58 16.10 -11.76
N THR A 167 17.90 16.93 -12.75
CA THR A 167 16.90 17.73 -13.48
C THR A 167 16.00 16.84 -14.34
N ALA A 168 16.59 15.90 -15.08
CA ALA A 168 15.88 14.93 -15.88
C ALA A 168 14.89 14.12 -15.04
N THR A 169 15.35 13.62 -13.90
CA THR A 169 14.52 12.81 -12.97
C THR A 169 13.39 13.62 -12.36
N ARG A 170 13.66 14.87 -11.93
CA ARG A 170 12.63 15.77 -11.40
C ARG A 170 11.55 16.08 -12.45
N LEU A 171 11.96 16.37 -13.68
CA LEU A 171 11.03 16.66 -14.77
C LEU A 171 10.21 15.43 -15.15
N ALA A 172 10.83 14.28 -15.33
CA ALA A 172 10.15 13.01 -15.63
C ALA A 172 9.13 12.66 -14.53
N ARG A 173 9.52 12.80 -13.25
CA ARG A 173 8.61 12.60 -12.10
C ARG A 173 7.42 13.55 -12.14
N ALA A 174 7.67 14.86 -12.36
CA ALA A 174 6.59 15.85 -12.41
C ALA A 174 5.61 15.59 -13.55
N MET A 175 6.09 15.18 -14.72
CA MET A 175 5.27 14.83 -15.87
C MET A 175 4.40 13.59 -15.57
N ARG A 176 4.97 12.53 -14.99
CA ARG A 176 4.22 11.31 -14.63
C ARG A 176 3.16 11.56 -13.57
N VAL A 177 3.50 12.33 -12.53
CA VAL A 177 2.55 12.70 -11.48
C VAL A 177 1.35 13.44 -12.08
N ARG A 178 1.59 14.47 -12.91
CA ARG A 178 0.51 15.21 -13.57
C ARG A 178 -0.32 14.36 -14.52
N LEU A 179 0.34 13.45 -15.26
CA LEU A 179 -0.36 12.54 -16.15
C LEU A 179 -1.23 11.55 -15.38
N GLY A 180 -0.72 10.99 -14.29
CA GLY A 180 -1.44 10.08 -13.40
C GLY A 180 -2.64 10.76 -12.75
N ASP A 181 -2.46 11.97 -12.20
CA ASP A 181 -3.54 12.78 -11.63
C ASP A 181 -4.64 13.09 -12.67
N LYS A 182 -4.24 13.54 -13.86
CA LYS A 182 -5.19 13.80 -14.97
C LYS A 182 -5.95 12.51 -15.35
N MET A 183 -5.26 11.39 -15.42
CA MET A 183 -5.89 10.11 -15.76
C MET A 183 -6.90 9.70 -14.68
N TYR A 184 -6.53 9.80 -13.41
CA TYR A 184 -7.42 9.52 -12.28
C TYR A 184 -8.66 10.46 -12.29
N LYS A 185 -8.46 11.77 -12.35
CA LYS A 185 -9.55 12.78 -12.40
C LYS A 185 -10.47 12.57 -13.62
N THR A 186 -9.89 12.21 -14.77
CA THR A 186 -10.69 11.88 -15.97
C THR A 186 -11.53 10.63 -15.74
N ALA A 187 -10.97 9.60 -15.13
CA ALA A 187 -11.72 8.37 -14.82
C ALA A 187 -12.86 8.61 -13.83
N ARG A 188 -12.70 9.53 -12.87
CA ARG A 188 -13.76 9.87 -11.92
C ARG A 188 -14.82 10.81 -12.48
N THR A 189 -14.48 11.68 -13.45
CA THR A 189 -15.42 12.66 -14.04
C THR A 189 -16.07 12.19 -15.34
N LYS A 190 -15.42 11.28 -16.07
CA LYS A 190 -15.89 10.73 -17.35
C LYS A 190 -15.66 9.22 -17.42
N PRO A 191 -16.27 8.46 -16.48
CA PRO A 191 -15.97 7.02 -16.31
C PRO A 191 -16.29 6.20 -17.56
N ASP A 192 -17.41 6.46 -18.23
CA ASP A 192 -17.82 5.68 -19.41
C ASP A 192 -16.86 5.85 -20.58
N MET A 193 -16.37 7.07 -20.81
CA MET A 193 -15.34 7.32 -21.82
C MET A 193 -14.04 6.56 -21.53
N VAL A 194 -13.63 6.52 -20.26
CA VAL A 194 -12.41 5.80 -19.87
C VAL A 194 -12.61 4.30 -19.96
N ARG A 195 -13.79 3.79 -19.55
CA ARG A 195 -14.18 2.40 -19.71
C ARG A 195 -14.11 1.95 -21.17
N GLU A 196 -14.76 2.69 -22.07
CA GLU A 196 -14.76 2.40 -23.50
C GLU A 196 -13.34 2.41 -24.08
N ARG A 197 -12.52 3.37 -23.67
CA ARG A 197 -11.12 3.43 -24.12
C ARG A 197 -10.30 2.23 -23.67
N ILE A 198 -10.46 1.78 -22.40
CA ILE A 198 -9.76 0.61 -21.89
C ILE A 198 -10.26 -0.65 -22.61
N ASP A 199 -11.57 -0.80 -22.81
CA ASP A 199 -12.14 -1.94 -23.50
C ASP A 199 -11.65 -2.03 -24.95
N ASN A 200 -11.64 -0.91 -25.68
CA ASN A 200 -11.12 -0.84 -27.05
C ASN A 200 -9.61 -1.17 -27.11
N ASP A 201 -8.81 -0.71 -26.13
CA ASP A 201 -7.38 -1.03 -26.05
C ASP A 201 -7.17 -2.53 -25.78
N THR A 202 -7.94 -3.12 -24.85
CA THR A 202 -7.92 -4.56 -24.57
C THR A 202 -8.34 -5.40 -25.79
N ARG A 203 -9.41 -4.99 -26.50
CA ARG A 203 -9.83 -5.64 -27.75
C ARG A 203 -8.75 -5.60 -28.83
N LYS A 204 -8.06 -4.47 -28.93
CA LYS A 204 -6.96 -4.31 -29.88
C LYS A 204 -5.79 -5.26 -29.56
N HIS A 205 -5.45 -5.42 -28.29
CA HIS A 205 -4.40 -6.35 -27.87
C HIS A 205 -4.78 -7.81 -28.09
N LEU A 206 -5.98 -8.20 -27.70
CA LEU A 206 -6.42 -9.60 -27.71
C LEU A 206 -7.01 -10.08 -29.04
N GLY A 207 -7.54 -9.20 -29.87
CA GLY A 207 -8.17 -9.56 -31.16
C GLY A 207 -9.27 -10.62 -30.96
N ALA A 208 -9.13 -11.76 -31.65
CA ALA A 208 -10.07 -12.87 -31.59
C ALA A 208 -10.13 -13.57 -30.20
N HIS A 209 -9.16 -13.36 -29.33
CA HIS A 209 -9.11 -13.91 -27.96
C HIS A 209 -9.88 -13.06 -26.93
N TYR A 210 -10.36 -11.87 -27.31
CA TYR A 210 -11.17 -11.05 -26.42
C TYR A 210 -12.49 -11.74 -26.07
N ARG A 211 -12.84 -11.72 -24.78
CA ARG A 211 -14.13 -12.18 -24.23
C ARG A 211 -14.61 -11.14 -23.23
N ALA A 212 -15.81 -10.60 -23.42
CA ALA A 212 -16.36 -9.54 -22.55
C ALA A 212 -16.47 -10.02 -21.10
N GLU A 213 -16.92 -11.26 -20.89
CA GLU A 213 -17.04 -11.87 -19.56
C GLU A 213 -15.72 -11.93 -18.79
N ASN A 214 -14.58 -11.96 -19.49
CA ASN A 214 -13.26 -12.04 -18.89
C ASN A 214 -12.57 -10.70 -18.73
N HIS A 215 -13.02 -9.65 -19.43
CA HIS A 215 -12.25 -8.41 -19.58
C HIS A 215 -13.04 -7.13 -19.31
N THR A 216 -14.37 -7.23 -19.13
CA THR A 216 -15.22 -6.06 -18.86
C THR A 216 -15.68 -6.07 -17.40
N PRO A 217 -15.08 -5.27 -16.52
CA PRO A 217 -15.48 -5.18 -15.11
C PRO A 217 -16.90 -4.62 -14.96
N PRO A 218 -17.68 -5.10 -13.95
CA PRO A 218 -19.04 -4.60 -13.69
C PRO A 218 -19.09 -3.27 -12.91
N TYR A 219 -17.94 -2.67 -12.64
CA TYR A 219 -17.78 -1.42 -11.87
C TYR A 219 -17.04 -0.37 -12.72
N GLN A 220 -17.00 0.88 -12.25
CA GLN A 220 -16.35 1.97 -12.99
C GLN A 220 -14.82 1.98 -12.80
N PRO A 221 -14.06 2.55 -13.74
CA PRO A 221 -12.62 2.71 -13.58
C PRO A 221 -12.28 3.50 -12.32
N TRP A 222 -11.36 2.97 -11.51
CA TRP A 222 -10.94 3.48 -10.20
C TRP A 222 -11.95 3.32 -9.04
N ASP A 223 -13.08 2.65 -9.22
CA ASP A 223 -13.83 2.14 -8.05
C ASP A 223 -13.02 1.08 -7.32
N GLN A 224 -12.30 0.25 -8.09
CA GLN A 224 -11.21 -0.59 -7.58
C GLN A 224 -9.89 -0.18 -8.25
N ARG A 225 -8.76 -0.65 -7.72
CA ARG A 225 -7.45 -0.32 -8.30
C ARG A 225 -7.36 -0.80 -9.76
N MET A 226 -6.95 0.10 -10.64
CA MET A 226 -6.51 -0.28 -11.98
C MET A 226 -5.18 -1.01 -11.93
N CYS A 227 -5.05 -2.03 -12.76
CA CYS A 227 -3.86 -2.83 -12.90
C CYS A 227 -3.09 -2.48 -14.18
N PHE A 228 -1.77 -2.53 -14.12
CA PHE A 228 -0.90 -2.22 -15.24
C PHE A 228 0.01 -3.41 -15.55
N VAL A 229 0.13 -3.74 -16.83
CA VAL A 229 1.00 -4.80 -17.34
C VAL A 229 2.05 -4.21 -18.28
N PRO A 230 3.35 -4.53 -18.11
CA PRO A 230 4.40 -4.02 -18.99
C PRO A 230 4.32 -4.71 -20.36
N ASP A 231 4.44 -3.92 -21.43
CA ASP A 231 4.52 -4.41 -22.82
C ASP A 231 3.43 -5.44 -23.18
N ALA A 232 2.25 -5.35 -22.53
CA ALA A 232 1.11 -6.25 -22.73
C ALA A 232 1.40 -7.74 -22.43
N ASP A 233 2.36 -8.05 -21.57
CA ASP A 233 2.84 -9.41 -21.31
C ASP A 233 1.71 -10.42 -21.01
N LEU A 234 0.74 -10.06 -20.16
CA LEU A 234 -0.43 -10.90 -19.89
C LEU A 234 -1.28 -11.12 -21.15
N PHE A 235 -1.48 -10.07 -21.96
CA PHE A 235 -2.28 -10.19 -23.18
C PHE A 235 -1.58 -11.05 -24.24
N GLU A 236 -0.25 -10.96 -24.33
CA GLU A 236 0.52 -11.84 -25.22
C GLU A 236 0.44 -13.29 -24.77
N ALA A 237 0.55 -13.58 -23.47
CA ALA A 237 0.41 -14.92 -22.91
C ALA A 237 -1.00 -15.52 -23.11
N ILE A 238 -2.06 -14.67 -23.14
CA ILE A 238 -3.41 -15.13 -23.51
C ILE A 238 -3.49 -15.47 -25.01
N LYS A 239 -2.86 -14.69 -25.87
CA LYS A 239 -2.86 -14.90 -27.32
C LYS A 239 -2.09 -16.13 -27.77
N ASP A 240 -0.96 -16.42 -27.13
CA ASP A 240 -0.17 -17.62 -27.44
C ASP A 240 -0.75 -18.90 -26.82
N GLY A 241 -1.78 -18.78 -25.95
CA GLY A 241 -2.48 -19.90 -25.34
C GLY A 241 -1.83 -20.44 -24.07
N SER A 242 -0.72 -19.87 -23.62
CA SER A 242 -0.07 -20.25 -22.34
C SER A 242 -0.89 -19.82 -21.14
N VAL A 243 -1.76 -18.79 -21.29
CA VAL A 243 -2.70 -18.32 -20.28
C VAL A 243 -4.14 -18.45 -20.75
N GLU A 244 -4.99 -18.97 -19.85
CA GLU A 244 -6.44 -18.96 -19.99
C GLU A 244 -7.08 -18.18 -18.84
N ILE A 245 -8.21 -17.50 -19.11
CA ILE A 245 -9.00 -16.85 -18.07
C ILE A 245 -10.34 -17.55 -17.93
N VAL A 246 -10.69 -17.90 -16.68
CA VAL A 246 -11.99 -18.46 -16.31
C VAL A 246 -12.67 -17.53 -15.33
N THR A 247 -13.77 -16.92 -15.73
CA THR A 247 -14.59 -16.04 -14.88
C THR A 247 -15.80 -16.80 -14.33
N GLY A 248 -16.00 -16.71 -13.00
CA GLY A 248 -17.11 -17.34 -12.29
C GLY A 248 -16.81 -17.55 -10.81
N HIS A 249 -17.76 -18.18 -10.12
CA HIS A 249 -17.60 -18.56 -8.73
C HIS A 249 -17.02 -19.99 -8.64
N ILE A 250 -16.11 -20.18 -7.71
CA ILE A 250 -15.58 -21.50 -7.36
C ILE A 250 -16.65 -22.20 -6.49
N ASP A 251 -16.98 -23.44 -6.84
CA ASP A 251 -17.81 -24.32 -6.01
C ASP A 251 -16.91 -25.01 -4.98
N ARG A 252 -15.96 -25.82 -5.45
CA ARG A 252 -15.02 -26.54 -4.59
C ARG A 252 -13.72 -26.89 -5.30
N PHE A 253 -12.73 -27.28 -4.52
CA PHE A 253 -11.55 -27.98 -5.02
C PHE A 253 -11.83 -29.49 -5.07
N VAL A 254 -11.13 -30.16 -5.97
CA VAL A 254 -11.11 -31.61 -6.14
C VAL A 254 -9.66 -32.05 -6.31
N ALA A 255 -9.39 -33.36 -6.24
CA ALA A 255 -8.03 -33.90 -6.25
C ALA A 255 -7.12 -33.38 -7.36
N ASP A 256 -7.66 -33.04 -8.53
CA ASP A 256 -6.94 -32.63 -9.74
C ASP A 256 -7.35 -31.25 -10.28
N GLY A 257 -7.86 -30.34 -9.42
CA GLY A 257 -8.18 -28.99 -9.82
C GLY A 257 -9.35 -28.32 -9.08
N ILE A 258 -10.00 -27.38 -9.79
CA ILE A 258 -11.09 -26.54 -9.27
C ILE A 258 -12.36 -26.81 -10.06
N VAL A 259 -13.49 -26.98 -9.36
CA VAL A 259 -14.82 -27.03 -9.97
C VAL A 259 -15.51 -25.68 -9.76
N MET A 260 -16.04 -25.13 -10.85
CA MET A 260 -16.80 -23.89 -10.84
C MET A 260 -18.29 -24.17 -10.59
N THR A 261 -19.04 -23.17 -10.10
CA THR A 261 -20.48 -23.33 -9.83
C THR A 261 -21.34 -23.63 -11.06
N ASP A 262 -20.84 -23.33 -12.26
CA ASP A 262 -21.47 -23.67 -13.53
C ASP A 262 -21.08 -25.05 -14.08
N GLY A 263 -20.32 -25.82 -13.30
CA GLY A 263 -19.88 -27.18 -13.64
C GLY A 263 -18.60 -27.25 -14.46
N ARG A 264 -18.01 -26.14 -14.92
CA ARG A 264 -16.70 -26.14 -15.56
C ARG A 264 -15.64 -26.64 -14.59
N LYS A 265 -14.70 -27.45 -15.09
CA LYS A 265 -13.54 -27.89 -14.34
C LYS A 265 -12.27 -27.18 -14.85
N VAL A 266 -11.49 -26.67 -13.95
CA VAL A 266 -10.15 -26.10 -14.18
C VAL A 266 -9.12 -27.10 -13.66
N PRO A 267 -8.44 -27.84 -14.54
CA PRO A 267 -7.39 -28.75 -14.13
C PRO A 267 -6.21 -27.99 -13.55
N ALA A 268 -5.60 -28.50 -12.49
CA ALA A 268 -4.44 -27.91 -11.88
C ALA A 268 -3.58 -28.96 -11.15
N ASP A 269 -2.27 -28.83 -11.28
CA ASP A 269 -1.26 -29.54 -10.46
C ASP A 269 -0.89 -28.67 -9.26
N ILE A 270 -1.06 -27.31 -9.38
CA ILE A 270 -0.75 -26.32 -8.35
C ILE A 270 -1.85 -25.28 -8.33
N ILE A 271 -2.29 -24.88 -7.14
CA ILE A 271 -3.23 -23.77 -6.95
C ILE A 271 -2.51 -22.60 -6.24
N VAL A 272 -2.54 -21.41 -6.85
CA VAL A 272 -2.00 -20.18 -6.28
C VAL A 272 -3.15 -19.28 -5.85
N LYS A 273 -3.31 -19.05 -4.54
CA LYS A 273 -4.37 -18.21 -3.96
C LYS A 273 -3.94 -16.73 -3.97
N ALA A 274 -3.97 -16.07 -5.13
CA ALA A 274 -3.72 -14.63 -5.26
C ALA A 274 -4.94 -13.80 -4.83
N THR A 275 -5.54 -14.19 -3.71
CA THR A 275 -6.85 -13.72 -3.21
C THR A 275 -6.79 -12.38 -2.47
N GLY A 276 -5.60 -11.86 -2.26
CA GLY A 276 -5.36 -10.52 -1.71
C GLY A 276 -4.68 -10.52 -0.34
N LEU A 277 -4.58 -9.32 0.22
CA LEU A 277 -3.84 -9.04 1.45
C LEU A 277 -4.79 -8.53 2.54
N GLN A 278 -4.34 -8.50 3.78
CA GLN A 278 -5.01 -7.84 4.89
C GLN A 278 -4.27 -6.54 5.24
N LEU A 279 -5.05 -5.50 5.58
CA LEU A 279 -4.46 -4.27 6.09
C LEU A 279 -4.23 -4.39 7.60
N THR A 280 -3.16 -3.73 8.04
CA THR A 280 -2.86 -3.54 9.46
C THR A 280 -2.26 -2.16 9.67
N MET A 281 -2.32 -1.66 10.88
CA MET A 281 -1.68 -0.41 11.25
C MET A 281 -0.27 -0.70 11.79
N GLY A 282 0.73 0.08 11.33
CA GLY A 282 2.06 0.13 11.94
C GLY A 282 2.76 -1.21 12.16
N GLY A 283 2.52 -2.22 11.29
CA GLY A 283 3.17 -3.53 11.43
C GLY A 283 2.70 -4.33 12.64
N LYS A 284 1.50 -4.07 13.19
CA LYS A 284 0.94 -4.69 14.42
C LYS A 284 1.70 -4.34 15.71
N ILE A 285 2.45 -3.26 15.72
CA ILE A 285 3.07 -2.78 16.96
C ILE A 285 1.96 -2.37 17.93
N ALA A 286 1.95 -2.95 19.13
CA ALA A 286 1.00 -2.56 20.17
C ALA A 286 1.41 -1.18 20.71
N LEU A 287 0.56 -0.18 20.47
CA LEU A 287 0.79 1.20 20.91
C LEU A 287 0.00 1.49 22.17
N SER A 288 0.59 2.21 23.12
CA SER A 288 -0.07 2.71 24.32
C SER A 288 0.42 4.11 24.69
N LEU A 289 -0.37 4.81 25.49
CA LEU A 289 -0.07 6.11 26.09
C LEU A 289 -0.27 5.98 27.60
N ASP A 290 0.80 6.16 28.38
CA ASP A 290 0.79 5.97 29.82
C ASP A 290 0.13 4.65 30.27
N GLY A 291 0.39 3.57 29.53
CA GLY A 291 -0.15 2.24 29.78
C GLY A 291 -1.57 2.00 29.21
N GLN A 292 -2.25 3.02 28.69
CA GLN A 292 -3.56 2.86 28.04
C GLN A 292 -3.38 2.55 26.55
N ALA A 293 -4.05 1.51 26.07
CA ALA A 293 -3.93 1.10 24.66
C ALA A 293 -4.45 2.20 23.71
N ILE A 294 -3.68 2.49 22.65
CA ILE A 294 -4.12 3.38 21.58
C ILE A 294 -4.93 2.55 20.57
N VAL A 295 -6.23 2.80 20.50
CA VAL A 295 -7.16 2.15 19.57
C VAL A 295 -7.29 3.01 18.32
N ALA A 296 -6.73 2.56 17.21
CA ALA A 296 -6.54 3.38 16.03
C ALA A 296 -7.81 4.08 15.51
N ASN A 297 -8.95 3.39 15.51
CA ASN A 297 -10.23 3.91 15.02
C ASN A 297 -10.93 4.89 15.98
N GLU A 298 -10.33 5.23 17.11
CA GLU A 298 -10.78 6.30 18.02
C GLU A 298 -10.10 7.64 17.71
N HIS A 299 -9.06 7.61 16.85
CA HIS A 299 -8.23 8.77 16.51
C HIS A 299 -8.46 9.24 15.07
N PHE A 300 -8.43 10.54 14.85
CA PHE A 300 -8.43 11.14 13.52
C PHE A 300 -7.01 11.37 13.01
N TYR A 301 -6.82 11.23 11.68
CA TYR A 301 -5.58 11.68 11.05
C TYR A 301 -5.43 13.20 11.17
N TYR A 302 -4.21 13.63 11.45
CA TYR A 302 -3.80 15.02 11.42
C TYR A 302 -2.73 15.24 10.36
N LYS A 303 -3.00 16.11 9.37
CA LYS A 303 -2.09 16.42 8.23
C LYS A 303 -1.57 15.17 7.52
N ASN A 304 -2.39 14.15 7.36
CA ASN A 304 -2.01 12.84 6.77
C ASN A 304 -0.81 12.14 7.47
N ALA A 305 -0.39 12.58 8.62
CA ALA A 305 0.87 12.21 9.27
C ALA A 305 0.69 11.65 10.67
N MET A 306 0.03 12.39 11.54
CA MET A 306 -0.11 12.08 12.96
C MET A 306 -1.53 11.63 13.30
N LEU A 307 -1.75 11.23 14.54
CA LEU A 307 -3.07 10.87 15.08
C LEU A 307 -3.47 11.84 16.19
N SER A 308 -4.75 12.22 16.22
CA SER A 308 -5.27 13.07 17.30
C SER A 308 -5.00 12.46 18.67
N GLY A 309 -4.52 13.25 19.62
CA GLY A 309 -4.23 12.80 20.98
C GLY A 309 -2.98 11.92 21.14
N VAL A 310 -2.32 11.48 20.05
CA VAL A 310 -1.14 10.61 20.14
C VAL A 310 0.14 11.44 19.95
N PRO A 311 1.00 11.52 20.98
CA PRO A 311 2.20 12.33 20.92
C PRO A 311 3.32 11.69 20.09
N ASN A 312 4.15 12.53 19.47
CA ASN A 312 5.44 12.14 18.88
C ASN A 312 5.39 10.92 17.96
N LEU A 313 4.29 10.77 17.21
CA LEU A 313 4.06 9.65 16.31
C LEU A 313 3.75 10.16 14.90
N VAL A 314 4.44 9.63 13.89
CA VAL A 314 4.04 9.73 12.48
C VAL A 314 3.72 8.34 11.95
N HIS A 315 2.51 8.20 11.42
CA HIS A 315 2.03 6.96 10.79
C HIS A 315 1.72 7.20 9.30
N PRO A 316 2.62 6.84 8.40
CA PRO A 316 2.42 7.00 6.96
C PRO A 316 1.34 6.07 6.41
N VAL A 317 0.38 6.64 5.70
CA VAL A 317 -0.63 5.88 4.93
C VAL A 317 -0.42 6.13 3.44
N PRO A 318 -0.37 5.11 2.59
CA PRO A 318 -0.13 5.29 1.16
C PRO A 318 -1.32 5.94 0.45
N TYR A 319 -1.05 6.54 -0.71
CA TYR A 319 -2.13 6.91 -1.63
C TYR A 319 -2.78 5.66 -2.23
N THR A 320 -4.09 5.71 -2.42
CA THR A 320 -4.83 4.63 -3.09
C THR A 320 -4.81 4.76 -4.62
N ASN A 321 -4.55 5.95 -5.16
CA ASN A 321 -4.65 6.29 -6.57
C ASN A 321 -3.31 6.63 -7.25
N THR A 322 -2.22 6.67 -6.50
CA THR A 322 -0.88 6.97 -7.02
C THR A 322 0.22 6.25 -6.22
N GLY A 323 1.48 6.50 -6.54
CA GLY A 323 2.61 5.85 -5.88
C GLY A 323 2.77 6.25 -4.40
N SER A 324 2.92 5.27 -3.52
CA SER A 324 3.05 5.46 -2.06
C SER A 324 4.24 6.35 -1.69
N THR A 325 5.36 6.25 -2.41
CA THR A 325 6.58 7.03 -2.16
C THR A 325 6.37 8.54 -2.27
N LEU A 326 5.34 8.98 -3.02
CA LEU A 326 5.01 10.40 -3.10
C LEU A 326 4.53 10.95 -1.75
N ARG A 327 3.75 10.19 -1.00
CA ARG A 327 3.32 10.56 0.35
C ARG A 327 4.50 10.53 1.33
N TYR A 328 5.30 9.49 1.25
CA TYR A 328 6.42 9.31 2.19
C TYR A 328 7.46 10.44 2.07
N ASP A 329 7.69 10.99 0.89
CA ASP A 329 8.51 12.20 0.73
C ASP A 329 7.92 13.39 1.51
N LEU A 330 6.61 13.65 1.35
CA LEU A 330 5.94 14.77 2.03
C LEU A 330 5.96 14.60 3.55
N LEU A 331 5.71 13.38 4.03
CA LEU A 331 5.72 13.06 5.47
C LEU A 331 7.12 13.15 6.07
N SER A 332 8.16 12.80 5.31
CA SER A 332 9.55 12.95 5.76
C SER A 332 9.92 14.42 5.91
N ASP A 333 9.55 15.27 4.95
CA ASP A 333 9.76 16.72 5.03
C ASP A 333 8.97 17.32 6.21
N PHE A 334 7.70 16.92 6.38
CA PHE A 334 6.88 17.33 7.52
C PHE A 334 7.53 16.93 8.85
N THR A 335 7.98 15.69 8.97
CA THR A 335 8.63 15.18 10.20
C THR A 335 9.90 15.95 10.53
N CYS A 336 10.74 16.26 9.54
CA CYS A 336 11.93 17.08 9.75
C CYS A 336 11.57 18.50 10.24
N ARG A 337 10.54 19.12 9.67
CA ARG A 337 10.05 20.43 10.10
C ARG A 337 9.48 20.38 11.52
N LEU A 338 8.75 19.31 11.84
CA LEU A 338 8.18 19.08 13.16
C LEU A 338 9.28 18.95 14.22
N LEU A 339 10.27 18.09 13.99
CA LEU A 339 11.39 17.90 14.91
C LEU A 339 12.22 19.18 15.11
N ASN A 340 12.39 19.98 14.04
CA ASN A 340 13.04 21.30 14.16
C ASN A 340 12.18 22.30 14.97
N ALA A 341 10.86 22.28 14.80
CA ALA A 341 9.96 23.11 15.59
C ALA A 341 9.95 22.72 17.08
N MET A 342 9.94 21.42 17.38
CA MET A 342 10.09 20.92 18.76
C MET A 342 11.38 21.41 19.39
N ARG A 343 12.50 21.31 18.67
CA ARG A 343 13.80 21.81 19.15
C ARG A 343 13.79 23.30 19.38
N ALA A 344 13.23 24.09 18.44
CA ALA A 344 13.18 25.55 18.55
C ALA A 344 12.28 26.03 19.72
N LYS A 345 11.25 25.24 20.05
CA LYS A 345 10.34 25.52 21.19
C LYS A 345 10.80 24.89 22.50
N ASP A 346 11.91 24.16 22.49
CA ASP A 346 12.43 23.42 23.64
C ASP A 346 11.35 22.45 24.19
N ALA A 347 10.68 21.76 23.31
CA ALA A 347 9.55 20.86 23.61
C ALA A 347 9.94 19.39 23.40
N ASP A 348 9.56 18.55 24.35
CA ASP A 348 9.75 17.09 24.28
C ASP A 348 8.54 16.40 23.67
N ILE A 349 7.38 17.05 23.70
CA ILE A 349 6.10 16.50 23.29
C ILE A 349 5.48 17.38 22.20
N ALA A 350 5.06 16.77 21.11
CA ALA A 350 4.22 17.36 20.07
C ALA A 350 2.99 16.49 19.85
N VAL A 351 1.81 16.99 20.12
CA VAL A 351 0.55 16.24 20.05
C VAL A 351 -0.52 17.02 19.31
N PRO A 352 -1.18 16.45 18.27
CA PRO A 352 -2.35 17.06 17.64
C PRO A 352 -3.57 16.96 18.58
N VAL A 353 -4.24 18.07 18.84
CA VAL A 353 -5.38 18.12 19.75
C VAL A 353 -6.61 18.64 19.01
N ILE A 354 -7.71 17.93 19.09
CA ILE A 354 -9.02 18.40 18.65
C ILE A 354 -9.53 19.36 19.72
N PRO A 355 -9.84 20.63 19.40
CA PRO A 355 -10.34 21.58 20.39
C PRO A 355 -11.65 21.12 21.01
N GLU A 356 -11.81 21.38 22.30
CA GLU A 356 -13.04 21.06 23.02
C GLU A 356 -14.28 21.66 22.35
N GLY A 357 -15.36 20.88 22.28
CA GLY A 357 -16.60 21.27 21.61
C GLY A 357 -16.54 21.16 20.07
N THR A 358 -15.41 20.76 19.47
CA THR A 358 -15.32 20.54 18.03
C THR A 358 -15.91 19.19 17.66
N VAL A 359 -16.93 19.18 16.81
CA VAL A 359 -17.48 17.96 16.21
C VAL A 359 -16.87 17.78 14.83
N LEU A 360 -16.08 16.73 14.65
CA LEU A 360 -15.55 16.34 13.35
C LEU A 360 -16.55 15.42 12.63
N VAL A 361 -16.95 15.81 11.42
CA VAL A 361 -17.79 14.97 10.56
C VAL A 361 -16.89 13.92 9.90
N GLU A 362 -17.17 12.64 10.18
CA GLU A 362 -16.40 11.55 9.60
C GLU A 362 -16.58 11.47 8.09
N HIS A 363 -15.51 11.16 7.40
CA HIS A 363 -15.44 10.94 5.97
C HIS A 363 -14.65 9.65 5.68
N ASP A 364 -15.02 8.96 4.60
CA ASP A 364 -14.31 7.73 4.22
C ASP A 364 -12.81 7.97 4.04
N SER A 365 -12.01 7.24 4.80
CA SER A 365 -10.55 7.31 4.74
C SER A 365 -9.98 6.82 3.41
N PHE A 366 -10.74 6.02 2.63
CA PHE A 366 -10.28 5.46 1.37
C PHE A 366 -11.29 5.66 0.25
N THR A 367 -10.79 6.06 -0.92
CA THR A 367 -11.61 6.36 -2.11
C THR A 367 -11.83 5.14 -3.01
N VAL A 368 -11.33 3.96 -2.63
CA VAL A 368 -11.41 2.73 -3.43
C VAL A 368 -12.26 1.69 -2.72
N ASP A 369 -13.18 1.08 -3.47
CA ASP A 369 -14.09 0.02 -3.02
C ASP A 369 -13.44 -1.37 -3.12
N ALA A 370 -12.18 -1.48 -2.66
CA ALA A 370 -11.43 -2.73 -2.70
C ALA A 370 -11.74 -3.62 -1.50
N GLY A 371 -11.79 -4.94 -1.72
CA GLY A 371 -12.15 -5.91 -0.67
C GLY A 371 -11.28 -5.84 0.59
N TYR A 372 -10.00 -5.53 0.46
CA TYR A 372 -9.10 -5.38 1.60
C TYR A 372 -9.41 -4.12 2.44
N VAL A 373 -9.87 -3.04 1.79
CA VAL A 373 -10.31 -1.83 2.50
C VAL A 373 -11.59 -2.11 3.29
N LYS A 374 -12.58 -2.77 2.65
CA LYS A 374 -13.84 -3.13 3.34
C LYS A 374 -13.63 -4.02 4.56
N ARG A 375 -12.68 -4.95 4.49
CA ARG A 375 -12.41 -5.88 5.60
C ARG A 375 -11.70 -5.23 6.79
N SER A 376 -10.82 -4.28 6.53
CA SER A 376 -9.92 -3.72 7.55
C SER A 376 -10.19 -2.25 7.86
N GLY A 377 -11.03 -1.56 7.08
CA GLY A 377 -11.24 -0.11 7.18
C GLY A 377 -11.73 0.34 8.55
N ALA A 378 -12.61 -0.45 9.18
CA ALA A 378 -13.14 -0.14 10.51
C ALA A 378 -12.11 -0.16 11.64
N ALA A 379 -10.94 -0.78 11.42
CA ALA A 379 -9.86 -0.84 12.40
C ALA A 379 -8.78 0.25 12.18
N LEU A 380 -8.93 1.07 11.14
CA LEU A 380 -7.97 2.13 10.80
C LEU A 380 -8.42 3.48 11.38
N PRO A 381 -7.50 4.43 11.55
CA PRO A 381 -7.84 5.76 12.04
C PRO A 381 -8.88 6.46 11.17
N LYS A 382 -9.66 7.32 11.79
CA LYS A 382 -10.72 8.11 11.18
C LYS A 382 -10.17 9.22 10.29
N SER A 383 -10.97 9.64 9.32
CA SER A 383 -10.75 10.82 8.50
C SER A 383 -11.95 11.76 8.66
N ALA A 384 -11.72 13.06 8.70
CA ALA A 384 -12.78 14.05 8.67
C ALA A 384 -12.96 14.64 7.25
N GLU A 385 -14.01 15.45 7.06
CA GLU A 385 -14.29 16.08 5.77
C GLU A 385 -13.24 17.14 5.37
N ALA A 386 -12.61 17.81 6.34
CA ALA A 386 -11.73 18.94 6.09
C ALA A 386 -10.34 18.78 6.71
N ASP A 387 -9.36 19.47 6.11
CA ASP A 387 -8.04 19.65 6.68
C ASP A 387 -8.12 20.40 8.02
N PRO A 388 -7.23 20.12 8.96
CA PRO A 388 -6.10 19.19 8.90
C PRO A 388 -6.44 17.73 9.23
N TRP A 389 -7.70 17.41 9.53
CA TRP A 389 -8.16 16.11 10.02
C TRP A 389 -8.57 15.14 8.91
N ARG A 390 -8.43 15.56 7.66
CA ARG A 390 -8.73 14.73 6.49
C ARG A 390 -7.54 13.89 6.06
N LEU A 391 -7.79 12.61 5.77
CA LEU A 391 -6.85 11.77 5.02
C LEU A 391 -7.10 11.97 3.51
N ASN A 392 -6.31 12.81 2.89
CA ASN A 392 -6.43 13.11 1.47
C ASN A 392 -5.78 12.04 0.58
N HIS A 393 -6.30 11.86 -0.63
CA HIS A 393 -5.70 11.05 -1.68
C HIS A 393 -5.39 11.87 -2.95
N ASP A 394 -5.21 13.20 -2.81
CA ASP A 394 -4.73 14.10 -3.86
C ASP A 394 -3.32 14.58 -3.55
N TYR A 395 -2.32 13.98 -4.21
CA TYR A 395 -0.91 14.35 -4.01
C TYR A 395 -0.61 15.81 -4.35
N LEU A 396 -1.26 16.39 -5.38
CA LEU A 396 -0.97 17.77 -5.76
C LEU A 396 -1.48 18.75 -4.71
N HIS A 397 -2.67 18.48 -4.15
CA HIS A 397 -3.20 19.20 -3.00
C HIS A 397 -2.27 19.05 -1.79
N ASP A 398 -1.97 17.82 -1.39
CA ASP A 398 -1.14 17.54 -0.20
C ASP A 398 0.23 18.19 -0.29
N ARG A 399 0.85 18.15 -1.47
CA ARG A 399 2.16 18.77 -1.68
C ARG A 399 2.13 20.28 -1.42
N GLN A 400 1.08 20.96 -1.89
CA GLN A 400 0.92 22.38 -1.66
C GLN A 400 0.55 22.63 -0.19
N TYR A 401 -0.47 21.95 0.32
CA TYR A 401 -0.97 22.11 1.67
C TYR A 401 0.12 21.87 2.71
N MET A 402 0.87 20.77 2.61
CA MET A 402 1.93 20.45 3.57
C MET A 402 3.13 21.39 3.47
N ALA A 403 3.43 21.96 2.29
CA ALA A 403 4.50 22.94 2.15
C ALA A 403 4.13 24.31 2.74
N GLU A 404 2.87 24.75 2.57
CA GLU A 404 2.38 26.08 2.94
C GLU A 404 1.82 26.13 4.38
N SER A 405 1.26 25.02 4.89
CA SER A 405 0.68 25.02 6.22
C SER A 405 1.75 25.15 7.31
N PRO A 406 1.52 26.03 8.31
CA PRO A 406 2.44 26.17 9.43
C PRO A 406 2.47 24.87 10.25
N ILE A 407 3.63 24.56 10.85
CA ILE A 407 3.73 23.48 11.84
C ILE A 407 2.99 23.88 13.11
N ASP A 408 3.14 25.12 13.53
CA ASP A 408 2.43 25.70 14.66
C ASP A 408 1.14 26.35 14.18
N ASP A 409 0.07 25.57 14.11
CA ASP A 409 -1.25 25.97 13.62
C ASP A 409 -2.29 26.12 14.75
N GLY A 410 -1.84 26.02 16.00
CA GLY A 410 -2.70 26.07 17.19
C GLY A 410 -3.39 24.74 17.53
N LEU A 411 -3.37 23.75 16.61
CA LEU A 411 -3.91 22.40 16.83
C LEU A 411 -2.80 21.42 17.22
N LEU A 412 -1.58 21.67 16.77
CA LEU A 412 -0.42 20.91 17.20
C LEU A 412 0.18 21.57 18.46
N GLN A 413 -0.04 20.97 19.61
CA GLN A 413 0.45 21.46 20.88
C GLN A 413 1.87 20.99 21.16
N PHE A 414 2.71 21.91 21.64
CA PHE A 414 4.10 21.63 22.04
C PHE A 414 4.23 21.78 23.56
N ARG A 415 4.78 20.78 24.23
CA ARG A 415 4.86 20.74 25.69
C ARG A 415 6.24 20.23 26.13
N ARG A 416 6.63 20.53 27.38
CA ARG A 416 7.74 19.87 28.06
C ARG A 416 7.25 18.72 28.91
N SER A 417 8.01 17.65 28.95
CA SER A 417 7.83 16.55 29.89
C SER A 417 8.01 17.03 31.33
N GLY A 418 7.28 16.44 32.26
CA GLY A 418 7.37 16.77 33.69
C GLY A 418 6.70 18.11 34.10
N ALA A 419 6.24 18.94 33.16
CA ALA A 419 5.47 20.15 33.46
C ALA A 419 3.95 19.84 33.40
N ASN A 420 3.34 19.54 34.56
CA ASN A 420 1.90 19.32 34.75
C ASN A 420 1.27 18.18 33.92
N SER A 421 1.55 16.93 34.29
CA SER A 421 0.78 15.77 33.78
C SER A 421 -0.74 15.92 34.02
N ARG A 422 -1.15 16.60 35.11
CA ARG A 422 -2.58 16.83 35.44
C ARG A 422 -3.36 17.55 34.34
N ALA A 423 -2.79 18.53 33.66
CA ALA A 423 -3.50 19.27 32.63
C ALA A 423 -3.71 18.45 31.32
N PHE A 424 -2.94 17.37 31.14
CA PHE A 424 -3.12 16.42 30.03
C PHE A 424 -4.21 15.41 30.33
N ASP A 425 -4.24 14.92 31.55
CA ASP A 425 -5.25 13.98 32.04
C ASP A 425 -6.64 14.63 32.04
N GLU A 426 -6.76 15.87 32.53
CA GLU A 426 -8.01 16.65 32.51
C GLU A 426 -8.55 16.95 31.10
N GLN A 427 -7.67 17.08 30.08
CA GLN A 427 -8.08 17.31 28.69
C GLN A 427 -8.41 16.02 27.92
N LEU A 428 -7.82 14.89 28.30
CA LEU A 428 -8.20 13.56 27.77
C LEU A 428 -9.52 13.09 28.36
N GLU A 429 -9.72 13.27 29.68
CA GLU A 429 -10.98 12.96 30.36
C GLU A 429 -12.17 13.83 29.91
N ALA A 430 -11.91 15.05 29.42
CA ALA A 430 -12.94 15.93 28.84
C ALA A 430 -13.28 15.60 27.38
N ALA A 431 -12.47 14.75 26.72
CA ALA A 431 -12.66 14.37 25.32
C ALA A 431 -13.31 12.97 25.17
N GLU A 432 -13.49 12.21 26.27
CA GLU A 432 -14.33 11.02 26.38
C GLU A 432 -15.79 11.42 26.71
#